data_3cc67a1b14810c999c1cff690b5a7dea
#
_entry.id   3cc67a1b14810c999c1cff690b5a7dea
#
_cell.length_a   1.000
_cell.length_b   1.000
_cell.length_c   1.000
_cell.angle_alpha   90.00
_cell.angle_beta   90.00
_cell.angle_gamma   90.00
#
_symmetry.space_group_name_H-M   'P 1'
#
loop_
_entity.id
_entity.type
_entity.pdbx_description
1 polymer ?
#
loop_
_entity_poly.entity_id
_entity_poly.type
_entity_poly.pdbx_seq_one_letter_code
_entity_poly.pdbx_strand_id
1 'polypeptide(L)'
;MEPRPTIKFKLNGVLHSGADVDNFELQACYRALDNLRSLLFQAPMLELLKDQIEEGNRYFESLIQASRGEFRECRTYMKATGVSATELRTICSRWQVSQPIDEVARTFIFPTHPENYVVMHSAGALARSGPDCGVEVIGEHMAKVRFVYLMEEVIPKWMAGQREEEYEMVEYLVAKLDSGNKFYYIMNEFMDTEGGCKIKLRAFFPSASPWSLVSQHAEHLAVEFRNALQMVYGAIEELEDTY
;
A
#
# COMPACT_ATOMS: atom_id res chain seq x y z
N MET A 1 -24.07 17.53 -19.68
CA MET A 1 -23.53 17.78 -18.34
C MET A 1 -24.14 19.08 -17.86
N GLU A 2 -24.96 19.06 -16.82
CA GLU A 2 -25.50 20.30 -16.25
C GLU A 2 -24.36 21.13 -15.65
N PRO A 3 -24.42 22.48 -15.79
CA PRO A 3 -23.36 23.33 -15.25
C PRO A 3 -23.36 23.23 -13.71
N ARG A 4 -22.21 22.88 -13.15
CA ARG A 4 -22.00 22.87 -11.68
C ARG A 4 -22.09 24.31 -11.16
N PRO A 5 -22.67 24.56 -9.98
CA PRO A 5 -22.75 25.89 -9.41
C PRO A 5 -21.35 26.44 -9.13
N THR A 6 -21.17 27.75 -9.40
CA THR A 6 -19.95 28.47 -9.00
C THR A 6 -20.07 28.86 -7.53
N ILE A 7 -19.17 28.31 -6.68
CA ILE A 7 -19.17 28.57 -5.24
C ILE A 7 -17.91 29.36 -4.88
N LYS A 8 -18.07 30.41 -4.08
CA LYS A 8 -16.97 31.20 -3.51
C LYS A 8 -16.90 30.97 -2.00
N PHE A 9 -15.71 30.69 -1.50
CA PHE A 9 -15.50 30.38 -0.10
C PHE A 9 -14.77 31.54 0.61
N LYS A 10 -15.28 31.94 1.77
CA LYS A 10 -14.62 32.92 2.65
C LYS A 10 -14.69 32.43 4.10
N LEU A 11 -13.57 31.92 4.63
CA LEU A 11 -13.47 31.37 5.97
C LEU A 11 -12.72 32.37 6.85
N ASN A 12 -13.36 32.84 7.92
CA ASN A 12 -12.77 33.83 8.87
C ASN A 12 -12.19 35.07 8.16
N GLY A 13 -12.82 35.49 7.06
CA GLY A 13 -12.38 36.66 6.30
C GLY A 13 -11.37 36.37 5.17
N VAL A 14 -10.81 35.15 5.10
CA VAL A 14 -9.85 34.72 4.08
C VAL A 14 -10.57 34.00 2.93
N LEU A 15 -10.25 34.35 1.69
CA LEU A 15 -10.77 33.68 0.51
C LEU A 15 -10.03 32.35 0.30
N HIS A 16 -10.79 31.30 -0.03
CA HIS A 16 -10.28 29.97 -0.33
C HIS A 16 -10.74 29.53 -1.71
N SER A 17 -9.92 28.73 -2.38
CA SER A 17 -10.24 28.07 -3.64
C SER A 17 -11.11 26.81 -3.40
N GLY A 18 -11.71 26.25 -4.46
CA GLY A 18 -12.35 24.94 -4.39
C GLY A 18 -11.39 23.85 -3.97
N ALA A 19 -10.14 23.88 -4.49
CA ALA A 19 -9.11 22.92 -4.12
C ALA A 19 -8.71 22.96 -2.63
N ASP A 20 -8.74 24.17 -2.00
CA ASP A 20 -8.52 24.25 -0.54
C ASP A 20 -9.66 23.55 0.21
N VAL A 21 -10.90 23.72 -0.23
CA VAL A 21 -12.07 23.08 0.39
C VAL A 21 -12.06 21.57 0.17
N ASP A 22 -11.69 21.10 -1.03
CA ASP A 22 -11.49 19.67 -1.32
C ASP A 22 -10.43 19.06 -0.38
N ASN A 23 -9.34 19.80 -0.11
CA ASN A 23 -8.33 19.36 0.85
C ASN A 23 -8.86 19.34 2.29
N PHE A 24 -9.70 20.31 2.70
CA PHE A 24 -10.33 20.27 4.03
C PHE A 24 -11.27 19.08 4.18
N GLU A 25 -12.02 18.74 3.12
CA GLU A 25 -12.88 17.56 3.08
C GLU A 25 -12.04 16.28 3.21
N LEU A 26 -10.95 16.15 2.45
CA LEU A 26 -10.01 15.03 2.54
C LEU A 26 -9.45 14.86 3.96
N GLN A 27 -9.01 15.97 4.60
CA GLN A 27 -8.54 15.94 5.99
C GLN A 27 -9.64 15.54 6.98
N ALA A 28 -10.89 15.93 6.72
CA ALA A 28 -12.04 15.50 7.53
C ALA A 28 -12.31 14.00 7.36
N CYS A 29 -12.19 13.45 6.15
CA CYS A 29 -12.31 12.03 5.87
C CYS A 29 -11.23 11.22 6.59
N TYR A 30 -9.97 11.67 6.60
CA TYR A 30 -8.90 11.04 7.38
C TYR A 30 -9.22 11.00 8.86
N ARG A 31 -9.64 12.14 9.47
CA ARG A 31 -10.03 12.14 10.89
C ARG A 31 -11.19 11.20 11.20
N ALA A 32 -12.18 11.10 10.31
CA ALA A 32 -13.30 10.17 10.48
C ALA A 32 -12.84 8.71 10.40
N LEU A 33 -11.96 8.39 9.45
CA LEU A 33 -11.38 7.05 9.30
C LEU A 33 -10.54 6.66 10.53
N ASP A 34 -9.70 7.57 11.03
CA ASP A 34 -8.86 7.33 12.21
C ASP A 34 -9.71 7.10 13.47
N ASN A 35 -10.82 7.83 13.60
CA ASN A 35 -11.80 7.61 14.66
C ASN A 35 -12.40 6.20 14.59
N LEU A 36 -12.84 5.76 13.41
CA LEU A 36 -13.39 4.42 13.20
C LEU A 36 -12.36 3.33 13.49
N ARG A 37 -11.14 3.49 13.00
CA ARG A 37 -10.03 2.57 13.27
C ARG A 37 -9.68 2.48 14.74
N SER A 38 -9.76 3.61 15.47
CA SER A 38 -9.52 3.63 16.92
C SER A 38 -10.59 2.88 17.70
N LEU A 39 -11.85 3.00 17.30
CA LEU A 39 -12.98 2.33 17.94
C LEU A 39 -13.05 0.84 17.60
N LEU A 40 -12.67 0.46 16.38
CA LEU A 40 -12.77 -0.89 15.84
C LEU A 40 -11.40 -1.54 15.64
N PHE A 41 -10.41 -1.15 16.45
CA PHE A 41 -9.02 -1.54 16.23
C PHE A 41 -8.82 -3.07 16.21
N GLN A 42 -8.21 -3.58 15.14
CA GLN A 42 -7.81 -4.99 14.93
C GLN A 42 -9.01 -5.98 15.00
N ALA A 43 -9.18 -6.73 16.07
CA ALA A 43 -10.15 -7.81 16.16
C ALA A 43 -11.62 -7.38 15.96
N PRO A 44 -12.11 -6.26 16.52
CA PRO A 44 -13.45 -5.75 16.22
C PRO A 44 -13.65 -5.40 14.74
N MET A 45 -12.64 -4.83 14.09
CA MET A 45 -12.69 -4.52 12.65
C MET A 45 -12.73 -5.80 11.81
N LEU A 46 -11.91 -6.78 12.17
CA LEU A 46 -11.87 -8.07 11.48
C LEU A 46 -13.20 -8.80 11.54
N GLU A 47 -13.88 -8.78 12.70
CA GLU A 47 -15.20 -9.37 12.85
C GLU A 47 -16.27 -8.63 12.04
N LEU A 48 -16.21 -7.29 12.05
CA LEU A 48 -17.15 -6.46 11.28
C LEU A 48 -17.02 -6.71 9.76
N LEU A 49 -15.81 -6.93 9.27
CA LEU A 49 -15.52 -7.11 7.85
C LEU A 49 -15.59 -8.56 7.37
N LYS A 50 -15.92 -9.50 8.25
CA LYS A 50 -15.85 -10.94 7.97
C LYS A 50 -16.59 -11.35 6.69
N ASP A 51 -17.83 -10.94 6.54
CA ASP A 51 -18.66 -11.32 5.39
C ASP A 51 -18.10 -10.71 4.08
N GLN A 52 -17.59 -9.47 4.13
CA GLN A 52 -16.96 -8.81 2.99
C GLN A 52 -15.64 -9.50 2.61
N ILE A 53 -14.84 -9.94 3.58
CA ILE A 53 -13.62 -10.71 3.37
C ILE A 53 -13.94 -12.05 2.71
N GLU A 54 -14.96 -12.76 3.18
CA GLU A 54 -15.39 -14.04 2.59
C GLU A 54 -15.89 -13.85 1.14
N GLU A 55 -16.63 -12.78 0.87
CA GLU A 55 -17.09 -12.44 -0.48
C GLU A 55 -15.90 -12.11 -1.39
N GLY A 56 -15.00 -11.25 -0.93
CA GLY A 56 -13.79 -10.87 -1.67
C GLY A 56 -12.90 -12.07 -1.97
N ASN A 57 -12.68 -12.94 -0.98
CA ASN A 57 -11.91 -14.17 -1.19
C ASN A 57 -12.52 -15.06 -2.28
N ARG A 58 -13.85 -15.26 -2.27
CA ARG A 58 -14.54 -16.03 -3.34
C ARG A 58 -14.36 -15.38 -4.71
N TYR A 59 -14.46 -14.06 -4.78
CA TYR A 59 -14.24 -13.32 -6.00
C TYR A 59 -12.81 -13.51 -6.54
N PHE A 60 -11.79 -13.30 -5.70
CA PHE A 60 -10.39 -13.43 -6.10
C PHE A 60 -10.03 -14.87 -6.47
N GLU A 61 -10.55 -15.88 -5.76
CA GLU A 61 -10.38 -17.28 -6.15
C GLU A 61 -10.95 -17.55 -7.55
N SER A 62 -12.08 -16.96 -7.90
CA SER A 62 -12.66 -17.10 -9.24
C SER A 62 -11.76 -16.49 -10.32
N LEU A 63 -11.11 -15.36 -10.05
CA LEU A 63 -10.16 -14.73 -10.95
C LEU A 63 -8.90 -15.59 -11.15
N ILE A 64 -8.38 -16.16 -10.05
CA ILE A 64 -7.22 -17.09 -10.10
C ILE A 64 -7.54 -18.27 -11.01
N GLN A 65 -8.69 -18.91 -10.82
CA GLN A 65 -9.12 -20.05 -11.63
C GLN A 65 -9.31 -19.70 -13.10
N ALA A 66 -9.99 -18.58 -13.39
CA ALA A 66 -10.26 -18.13 -14.75
C ALA A 66 -8.97 -17.77 -15.52
N SER A 67 -7.93 -17.34 -14.82
CA SER A 67 -6.66 -16.88 -15.40
C SER A 67 -5.70 -18.00 -15.80
N ARG A 68 -5.91 -19.23 -15.30
CA ARG A 68 -5.09 -20.41 -15.66
C ARG A 68 -3.57 -20.20 -15.48
N GLY A 69 -3.17 -19.38 -14.52
CA GLY A 69 -1.77 -19.06 -14.23
C GLY A 69 -1.17 -17.94 -15.09
N GLU A 70 -1.97 -17.25 -15.88
CA GLU A 70 -1.57 -16.05 -16.60
C GLU A 70 -1.80 -14.80 -15.75
N PHE A 71 -0.97 -13.77 -15.99
CA PHE A 71 -0.97 -12.54 -15.19
C PHE A 71 -1.10 -11.29 -16.07
N ARG A 72 -1.66 -10.24 -15.46
CA ARG A 72 -1.78 -8.89 -16.00
C ARG A 72 -1.03 -7.94 -15.08
N GLU A 73 -0.20 -7.10 -15.66
CA GLU A 73 0.62 -6.16 -14.91
C GLU A 73 -0.15 -4.88 -14.54
N CYS A 74 -0.01 -4.47 -13.28
CA CYS A 74 -0.23 -3.15 -12.74
C CYS A 74 1.13 -2.48 -12.54
N ARG A 75 1.28 -1.18 -12.85
CA ARG A 75 2.57 -0.50 -12.81
C ARG A 75 2.44 0.94 -12.37
N THR A 76 3.30 1.34 -11.41
CA THR A 76 3.43 2.72 -10.94
C THR A 76 4.90 3.13 -10.96
N TYR A 77 5.21 4.27 -11.57
CA TYR A 77 6.55 4.87 -11.57
C TYR A 77 6.55 6.11 -10.70
N MET A 78 7.60 6.26 -9.90
CA MET A 78 7.80 7.43 -9.05
C MET A 78 9.24 7.92 -9.15
N LYS A 79 9.40 9.25 -9.05
CA LYS A 79 10.70 9.91 -8.85
C LYS A 79 10.53 10.82 -7.65
N ALA A 80 11.39 10.66 -6.66
CA ALA A 80 11.43 11.49 -5.45
C ALA A 80 12.75 12.26 -5.40
N THR A 81 12.73 13.43 -4.75
CA THR A 81 13.91 14.21 -4.36
C THR A 81 13.93 14.35 -2.85
N GLY A 82 15.11 14.43 -2.23
CA GLY A 82 15.29 14.57 -0.80
C GLY A 82 15.23 13.25 0.00
N VAL A 83 14.92 12.12 -0.65
CA VAL A 83 14.93 10.78 -0.03
C VAL A 83 15.54 9.80 -1.01
N SER A 84 16.61 9.11 -0.63
CA SER A 84 17.16 8.00 -1.39
C SER A 84 16.32 6.73 -1.24
N ALA A 85 16.41 5.81 -2.18
CA ALA A 85 15.77 4.50 -2.07
C ALA A 85 16.35 3.68 -0.89
N THR A 86 17.64 3.85 -0.63
CA THR A 86 18.33 3.22 0.52
C THR A 86 17.75 3.71 1.85
N GLU A 87 17.54 5.03 2.02
CA GLU A 87 16.90 5.61 3.21
C GLU A 87 15.45 5.14 3.36
N LEU A 88 14.67 5.23 2.30
CA LEU A 88 13.28 4.76 2.30
C LEU A 88 13.18 3.32 2.82
N ARG A 89 13.90 2.40 2.21
CA ARG A 89 13.86 0.97 2.58
C ARG A 89 14.38 0.72 3.98
N THR A 90 15.48 1.36 4.37
CA THR A 90 16.09 1.17 5.69
C THR A 90 15.18 1.69 6.80
N ILE A 91 14.62 2.89 6.64
CA ILE A 91 13.77 3.51 7.68
C ILE A 91 12.44 2.76 7.76
N CYS A 92 11.78 2.46 6.64
CA CYS A 92 10.53 1.69 6.64
C CYS A 92 10.71 0.30 7.26
N SER A 93 11.76 -0.42 6.90
CA SER A 93 12.07 -1.73 7.49
C SER A 93 12.32 -1.63 8.99
N ARG A 94 13.08 -0.62 9.43
CA ARG A 94 13.34 -0.38 10.85
C ARG A 94 12.05 -0.11 11.62
N TRP A 95 11.16 0.74 11.13
CA TRP A 95 9.87 1.01 11.78
C TRP A 95 9.03 -0.25 11.94
N GLN A 96 8.96 -1.08 10.89
CA GLN A 96 8.15 -2.29 10.90
C GLN A 96 8.64 -3.36 11.90
N VAL A 97 9.94 -3.42 12.20
CA VAL A 97 10.52 -4.48 13.04
C VAL A 97 10.89 -4.03 14.45
N SER A 98 10.96 -2.71 14.70
CA SER A 98 11.42 -2.16 16.00
C SER A 98 10.31 -1.92 17.02
N GLN A 99 9.05 -2.01 16.62
CA GLN A 99 7.90 -1.67 17.44
C GLN A 99 6.89 -2.83 17.52
N PRO A 100 6.03 -2.88 18.54
CA PRO A 100 4.88 -3.77 18.56
C PRO A 100 3.97 -3.55 17.35
N ILE A 101 3.33 -4.59 16.84
CA ILE A 101 2.51 -4.53 15.62
C ILE A 101 1.39 -3.48 15.68
N ASP A 102 0.78 -3.30 16.84
CA ASP A 102 -0.28 -2.31 17.03
C ASP A 102 0.26 -0.89 16.90
N GLU A 103 1.49 -0.64 17.32
CA GLU A 103 2.17 0.64 17.15
C GLU A 103 2.54 0.85 15.69
N VAL A 104 3.12 -0.15 15.04
CA VAL A 104 3.42 -0.12 13.59
C VAL A 104 2.16 0.15 12.77
N ALA A 105 1.04 -0.49 13.12
CA ALA A 105 -0.23 -0.25 12.45
C ALA A 105 -0.67 1.21 12.54
N ARG A 106 -0.60 1.82 13.73
CA ARG A 106 -1.07 3.19 14.00
C ARG A 106 -0.13 4.26 13.46
N THR A 107 1.19 4.06 13.61
CA THR A 107 2.18 5.10 13.33
C THR A 107 2.76 5.03 11.92
N PHE A 108 2.65 3.88 11.25
CA PHE A 108 3.21 3.69 9.92
C PHE A 108 2.19 3.17 8.90
N ILE A 109 1.59 1.98 9.11
CA ILE A 109 0.78 1.34 8.06
C ILE A 109 -0.47 2.14 7.74
N PHE A 110 -1.29 2.50 8.73
CA PHE A 110 -2.54 3.22 8.46
C PHE A 110 -2.34 4.63 7.89
N PRO A 111 -1.34 5.42 8.32
CA PRO A 111 -1.03 6.69 7.69
C PRO A 111 -0.53 6.57 6.25
N THR A 112 0.25 5.54 5.93
CA THR A 112 0.76 5.33 4.57
C THR A 112 -0.27 4.68 3.65
N HIS A 113 -1.17 3.87 4.20
CA HIS A 113 -2.05 2.98 3.46
C HIS A 113 -3.52 3.15 3.89
N PRO A 114 -4.24 4.16 3.37
CA PRO A 114 -5.60 4.49 3.81
C PRO A 114 -6.63 3.36 3.69
N GLU A 115 -6.45 2.44 2.76
CA GLU A 115 -7.36 1.32 2.50
C GLU A 115 -6.99 0.03 3.26
N ASN A 116 -6.00 0.09 4.16
CA ASN A 116 -5.67 -1.02 5.05
C ASN A 116 -6.46 -0.89 6.35
N TYR A 117 -7.23 -1.90 6.71
CA TYR A 117 -8.15 -1.89 7.86
C TYR A 117 -7.63 -2.66 9.07
N VAL A 118 -6.87 -3.71 8.84
CA VAL A 118 -6.32 -4.59 9.88
C VAL A 118 -4.92 -5.02 9.49
N VAL A 119 -4.00 -5.00 10.46
CA VAL A 119 -2.61 -5.42 10.28
C VAL A 119 -2.28 -6.48 11.32
N MET A 120 -1.74 -7.61 10.90
CA MET A 120 -1.46 -8.71 11.80
C MET A 120 -0.22 -9.51 11.39
N HIS A 121 0.24 -10.36 12.29
CA HIS A 121 1.16 -11.43 11.94
C HIS A 121 0.38 -12.68 11.52
N SER A 122 0.84 -13.37 10.49
CA SER A 122 0.33 -14.69 10.17
C SER A 122 0.70 -15.69 11.27
N ALA A 123 -0.09 -16.75 11.39
CA ALA A 123 0.20 -17.82 12.34
C ALA A 123 1.59 -18.41 12.08
N GLY A 124 2.46 -18.39 13.10
CA GLY A 124 3.84 -18.88 13.02
C GLY A 124 4.87 -17.87 12.52
N ALA A 125 4.49 -16.62 12.22
CA ALA A 125 5.46 -15.56 11.95
C ALA A 125 6.33 -15.29 13.18
N LEU A 126 7.61 -14.99 12.95
CA LEU A 126 8.50 -14.59 14.03
C LEU A 126 8.09 -13.20 14.54
N ALA A 127 8.03 -13.02 15.84
CA ALA A 127 7.65 -11.74 16.47
C ALA A 127 8.55 -10.54 16.08
N ARG A 128 9.67 -10.79 15.44
CA ARG A 128 10.64 -9.78 14.96
C ARG A 128 10.58 -9.51 13.45
N SER A 129 9.71 -10.22 12.71
CA SER A 129 9.38 -9.84 11.34
C SER A 129 8.30 -8.76 11.38
N GLY A 130 8.34 -7.81 10.48
CA GLY A 130 7.23 -6.85 10.32
C GLY A 130 5.89 -7.55 10.07
N PRO A 131 4.76 -6.82 10.08
CA PRO A 131 3.47 -7.40 9.75
C PRO A 131 3.50 -8.01 8.36
N ASP A 132 2.99 -9.23 8.23
CA ASP A 132 2.98 -9.99 6.98
C ASP A 132 1.56 -10.34 6.50
N CYS A 133 0.54 -9.90 7.24
CA CYS A 133 -0.85 -10.13 6.89
C CYS A 133 -1.68 -8.86 7.14
N GLY A 134 -2.58 -8.57 6.22
CA GLY A 134 -3.46 -7.40 6.31
C GLY A 134 -4.84 -7.66 5.75
N VAL A 135 -5.77 -6.77 6.09
CA VAL A 135 -7.08 -6.66 5.46
C VAL A 135 -7.16 -5.31 4.77
N GLU A 136 -7.30 -5.33 3.47
CA GLU A 136 -7.28 -4.14 2.61
C GLU A 136 -8.34 -4.22 1.51
N VAL A 137 -8.66 -3.08 0.91
CA VAL A 137 -9.47 -3.04 -0.32
C VAL A 137 -8.57 -3.23 -1.53
N ILE A 138 -8.94 -4.17 -2.39
CA ILE A 138 -8.30 -4.39 -3.69
C ILE A 138 -9.38 -4.28 -4.77
N GLY A 139 -9.32 -3.21 -5.56
CA GLY A 139 -10.43 -2.83 -6.40
C GLY A 139 -11.63 -2.41 -5.54
N GLU A 140 -12.76 -3.08 -5.70
CA GLU A 140 -13.99 -2.83 -4.94
C GLU A 140 -14.26 -3.93 -3.89
N HIS A 141 -13.28 -4.82 -3.65
CA HIS A 141 -13.47 -5.99 -2.80
C HIS A 141 -12.51 -5.99 -1.61
N MET A 142 -13.02 -6.40 -0.45
CA MET A 142 -12.20 -6.61 0.73
C MET A 142 -11.36 -7.88 0.59
N ALA A 143 -10.06 -7.78 0.83
CA ALA A 143 -9.13 -8.90 0.79
C ALA A 143 -8.42 -9.04 2.13
N LYS A 144 -8.33 -10.27 2.63
CA LYS A 144 -7.36 -10.63 3.66
C LYS A 144 -6.21 -11.34 2.97
N VAL A 145 -5.04 -10.70 2.98
CA VAL A 145 -3.87 -11.17 2.25
C VAL A 145 -2.68 -11.35 3.18
N ARG A 146 -1.86 -12.36 2.86
CA ARG A 146 -0.58 -12.58 3.48
C ARG A 146 0.54 -12.36 2.48
N PHE A 147 1.45 -11.46 2.78
CA PHE A 147 2.63 -11.16 1.97
C PHE A 147 3.79 -12.07 2.36
N VAL A 148 4.39 -12.70 1.36
CA VAL A 148 5.53 -13.60 1.54
C VAL A 148 6.66 -13.13 0.62
N TYR A 149 7.80 -12.75 1.19
CA TYR A 149 9.00 -12.47 0.42
C TYR A 149 9.47 -13.73 -0.31
N LEU A 150 9.82 -13.57 -1.58
CA LEU A 150 10.32 -14.66 -2.41
C LEU A 150 11.84 -14.64 -2.39
N MET A 151 12.42 -15.74 -1.92
CA MET A 151 13.85 -15.98 -2.02
C MET A 151 14.20 -16.32 -3.48
N GLU A 152 15.45 -16.10 -3.87
CA GLU A 152 15.91 -16.19 -5.26
C GLU A 152 15.50 -17.51 -5.95
N GLU A 153 15.57 -18.64 -5.24
CA GLU A 153 15.30 -19.98 -5.77
C GLU A 153 13.81 -20.20 -6.10
N VAL A 154 12.91 -19.37 -5.55
CA VAL A 154 11.45 -19.51 -5.70
C VAL A 154 10.79 -18.39 -6.51
N ILE A 155 11.58 -17.43 -6.99
CA ILE A 155 11.08 -16.37 -7.87
C ILE A 155 10.67 -17.00 -9.22
N PRO A 156 9.44 -16.77 -9.69
CA PRO A 156 9.03 -17.27 -11.01
C PRO A 156 9.96 -16.76 -12.11
N LYS A 157 10.44 -17.65 -13.00
CA LYS A 157 11.38 -17.27 -14.07
C LYS A 157 10.84 -16.16 -14.97
N TRP A 158 9.54 -16.18 -15.25
CA TRP A 158 8.89 -15.13 -16.03
C TRP A 158 8.97 -13.75 -15.37
N MET A 159 8.95 -13.70 -14.03
CA MET A 159 9.05 -12.48 -13.23
C MET A 159 10.49 -12.00 -13.12
N ALA A 160 11.42 -12.89 -12.83
CA ALA A 160 12.85 -12.59 -12.76
C ALA A 160 13.37 -12.00 -14.09
N GLY A 161 12.91 -12.54 -15.22
CA GLY A 161 13.29 -12.07 -16.56
C GLY A 161 12.73 -10.69 -16.95
N GLN A 162 11.89 -10.09 -16.10
CA GLN A 162 11.36 -8.74 -16.33
C GLN A 162 12.08 -7.64 -15.53
N ARG A 163 13.09 -8.01 -14.74
CA ARG A 163 13.91 -7.05 -14.01
C ARG A 163 14.62 -6.11 -14.98
N GLU A 164 14.59 -4.81 -14.68
CA GLU A 164 15.38 -3.82 -15.40
C GLU A 164 16.73 -3.63 -14.71
N GLU A 165 17.82 -3.76 -15.47
CA GLU A 165 19.19 -3.76 -14.95
C GLU A 165 19.59 -2.43 -14.28
N GLU A 166 18.94 -1.33 -14.64
CA GLU A 166 19.20 -0.02 -14.03
C GLU A 166 18.76 0.07 -12.55
N TYR A 167 17.82 -0.79 -12.11
CA TYR A 167 17.38 -0.81 -10.72
C TYR A 167 18.24 -1.77 -9.90
N GLU A 168 19.05 -1.20 -9.02
CA GLU A 168 20.03 -1.97 -8.22
C GLU A 168 19.37 -2.82 -7.14
N MET A 169 18.28 -2.34 -6.55
CA MET A 169 17.55 -2.99 -5.49
C MET A 169 16.19 -3.49 -5.97
N VAL A 170 15.91 -4.77 -5.74
CA VAL A 170 14.63 -5.38 -6.14
C VAL A 170 14.07 -6.21 -4.99
N GLU A 171 12.76 -6.09 -4.77
CA GLU A 171 12.02 -6.91 -3.82
C GLU A 171 10.95 -7.71 -4.56
N TYR A 172 10.87 -8.99 -4.24
CA TYR A 172 9.88 -9.91 -4.80
C TYR A 172 9.01 -10.46 -3.69
N LEU A 173 7.69 -10.30 -3.83
CA LEU A 173 6.73 -10.85 -2.88
C LEU A 173 5.61 -11.58 -3.64
N VAL A 174 4.88 -12.39 -2.89
CA VAL A 174 3.61 -12.95 -3.33
C VAL A 174 2.55 -12.69 -2.25
N ALA A 175 1.42 -12.14 -2.66
CA ALA A 175 0.23 -12.03 -1.82
C ALA A 175 -0.59 -13.33 -1.94
N LYS A 176 -0.94 -13.91 -0.79
CA LYS A 176 -1.71 -15.14 -0.69
C LYS A 176 -3.02 -14.87 0.03
N LEU A 177 -4.09 -15.49 -0.45
CA LEU A 177 -5.38 -15.54 0.24
C LEU A 177 -5.34 -16.51 1.44
N ASP A 178 -6.36 -16.48 2.29
CA ASP A 178 -6.49 -17.41 3.43
C ASP A 178 -6.48 -18.90 3.04
N SER A 179 -6.94 -19.23 1.84
CA SER A 179 -6.83 -20.56 1.24
C SER A 179 -5.39 -21.03 0.99
N GLY A 180 -4.41 -20.09 1.04
CA GLY A 180 -3.01 -20.32 0.66
C GLY A 180 -2.74 -20.14 -0.84
N ASN A 181 -3.76 -19.92 -1.65
CA ASN A 181 -3.58 -19.65 -3.07
C ASN A 181 -2.85 -18.34 -3.31
N LYS A 182 -1.96 -18.34 -4.29
CA LYS A 182 -1.21 -17.15 -4.71
C LYS A 182 -2.17 -16.27 -5.50
N PHE A 183 -2.44 -15.07 -4.98
CA PHE A 183 -3.37 -14.15 -5.61
C PHE A 183 -2.66 -13.26 -6.61
N TYR A 184 -1.68 -12.48 -6.17
CA TYR A 184 -0.86 -11.67 -7.07
C TYR A 184 0.60 -11.65 -6.63
N TYR A 185 1.48 -11.28 -7.56
CA TYR A 185 2.90 -11.13 -7.29
C TYR A 185 3.26 -9.65 -7.29
N ILE A 186 4.29 -9.30 -6.50
CA ILE A 186 4.79 -7.95 -6.36
C ILE A 186 6.28 -7.94 -6.73
N MET A 187 6.68 -6.95 -7.50
CA MET A 187 8.07 -6.68 -7.84
C MET A 187 8.31 -5.19 -7.71
N ASN A 188 8.99 -4.80 -6.65
CA ASN A 188 9.36 -3.42 -6.39
C ASN A 188 10.84 -3.22 -6.72
N GLU A 189 11.11 -2.29 -7.60
CA GLU A 189 12.44 -1.97 -8.10
C GLU A 189 12.80 -0.55 -7.66
N PHE A 190 14.01 -0.40 -7.09
CA PHE A 190 14.47 0.86 -6.51
C PHE A 190 15.86 1.20 -7.02
N MET A 191 16.10 2.49 -7.24
CA MET A 191 17.39 3.01 -7.67
C MET A 191 17.65 4.35 -6.98
N ASP A 192 18.83 4.51 -6.39
CA ASP A 192 19.30 5.81 -5.91
C ASP A 192 19.68 6.71 -7.09
N THR A 193 19.40 8.01 -6.96
CA THR A 193 19.78 9.03 -7.93
C THR A 193 20.45 10.19 -7.21
N GLU A 194 21.09 11.10 -7.95
CA GLU A 194 21.60 12.32 -7.34
C GLU A 194 20.46 13.11 -6.67
N GLY A 195 20.52 13.21 -5.35
CA GLY A 195 19.56 13.92 -4.50
C GLY A 195 18.19 13.25 -4.34
N GLY A 196 18.05 11.94 -4.62
CA GLY A 196 16.78 11.25 -4.42
C GLY A 196 16.73 9.82 -4.94
N CYS A 197 15.58 9.38 -5.45
CA CYS A 197 15.40 8.01 -5.96
C CYS A 197 14.41 7.91 -7.13
N LYS A 198 14.50 6.79 -7.85
CA LYS A 198 13.45 6.29 -8.73
C LYS A 198 12.92 4.98 -8.18
N ILE A 199 11.62 4.81 -8.28
CA ILE A 199 10.89 3.64 -7.78
C ILE A 199 9.96 3.15 -8.89
N LYS A 200 9.97 1.84 -9.13
CA LYS A 200 9.05 1.18 -10.04
C LYS A 200 8.34 0.07 -9.29
N LEU A 201 7.06 0.26 -9.08
CA LEU A 201 6.20 -0.66 -8.35
C LEU A 201 5.38 -1.46 -9.36
N ARG A 202 5.39 -2.77 -9.23
CA ARG A 202 4.70 -3.66 -10.15
C ARG A 202 3.92 -4.71 -9.36
N ALA A 203 2.65 -4.87 -9.69
CA ALA A 203 1.83 -5.97 -9.21
C ALA A 203 1.31 -6.77 -10.40
N PHE A 204 1.36 -8.10 -10.31
CA PHE A 204 0.94 -9.01 -11.37
C PHE A 204 -0.29 -9.75 -10.89
N PHE A 205 -1.46 -9.24 -11.27
CA PHE A 205 -2.76 -9.81 -10.96
C PHE A 205 -3.11 -10.95 -11.91
N PRO A 206 -3.98 -11.90 -11.51
CA PRO A 206 -4.57 -12.87 -12.43
C PRO A 206 -5.08 -12.19 -13.70
N SER A 207 -4.83 -12.76 -14.88
CA SER A 207 -5.14 -12.11 -16.16
C SER A 207 -6.64 -11.83 -16.37
N ALA A 208 -7.52 -12.56 -15.68
CA ALA A 208 -8.96 -12.33 -15.67
C ALA A 208 -9.39 -11.14 -14.82
N SER A 209 -8.49 -10.51 -14.04
CA SER A 209 -8.81 -9.32 -13.26
C SER A 209 -9.27 -8.18 -14.17
N PRO A 210 -10.35 -7.46 -13.84
CA PRO A 210 -10.81 -6.34 -14.66
C PRO A 210 -9.78 -5.20 -14.65
N TRP A 211 -9.74 -4.43 -15.74
CA TRP A 211 -8.84 -3.28 -15.84
C TRP A 211 -9.08 -2.22 -14.76
N SER A 212 -10.31 -2.06 -14.29
CA SER A 212 -10.63 -1.16 -13.17
C SER A 212 -9.86 -1.53 -11.90
N LEU A 213 -9.82 -2.82 -11.53
CA LEU A 213 -9.06 -3.30 -10.38
C LEU A 213 -7.56 -3.00 -10.54
N VAL A 214 -7.00 -3.29 -11.71
CA VAL A 214 -5.57 -3.06 -12.01
C VAL A 214 -5.23 -1.57 -11.94
N SER A 215 -6.10 -0.70 -12.48
CA SER A 215 -5.93 0.75 -12.47
C SER A 215 -6.02 1.33 -11.06
N GLN A 216 -7.05 0.93 -10.30
CA GLN A 216 -7.21 1.36 -8.90
C GLN A 216 -6.04 0.92 -8.02
N HIS A 217 -5.48 -0.27 -8.27
CA HIS A 217 -4.29 -0.69 -7.52
C HIS A 217 -3.03 0.12 -7.89
N ALA A 218 -2.91 0.62 -9.12
CA ALA A 218 -1.83 1.55 -9.46
C ALA A 218 -1.96 2.89 -8.73
N GLU A 219 -3.18 3.40 -8.56
CA GLU A 219 -3.49 4.59 -7.77
C GLU A 219 -3.18 4.36 -6.28
N HIS A 220 -3.58 3.20 -5.76
CA HIS A 220 -3.29 2.74 -4.41
C HIS A 220 -1.78 2.73 -4.11
N LEU A 221 -0.96 2.10 -4.95
CA LEU A 221 0.49 2.09 -4.82
C LEU A 221 1.10 3.51 -4.85
N ALA A 222 0.54 4.39 -5.68
CA ALA A 222 1.00 5.79 -5.74
C ALA A 222 0.72 6.54 -4.44
N VAL A 223 -0.43 6.31 -3.79
CA VAL A 223 -0.79 6.91 -2.50
C VAL A 223 0.09 6.35 -1.39
N GLU A 224 0.22 5.04 -1.30
CA GLU A 224 1.00 4.36 -0.27
C GLU A 224 2.46 4.82 -0.26
N PHE A 225 3.13 4.73 -1.41
CA PHE A 225 4.55 5.09 -1.50
C PHE A 225 4.81 6.59 -1.41
N ARG A 226 3.89 7.44 -1.91
CA ARG A 226 4.00 8.89 -1.66
C ARG A 226 3.96 9.19 -0.15
N ASN A 227 3.02 8.59 0.57
CA ASN A 227 2.88 8.80 2.00
C ASN A 227 4.12 8.28 2.76
N ALA A 228 4.63 7.10 2.39
CA ALA A 228 5.86 6.56 2.97
C ALA A 228 7.07 7.47 2.73
N LEU A 229 7.24 7.99 1.50
CA LEU A 229 8.31 8.93 1.16
C LEU A 229 8.21 10.23 1.98
N GLN A 230 7.00 10.79 2.15
CA GLN A 230 6.79 11.99 2.95
C GLN A 230 7.11 11.78 4.44
N MET A 231 6.73 10.62 4.99
CA MET A 231 7.06 10.27 6.38
C MET A 231 8.56 10.08 6.58
N VAL A 232 9.23 9.41 5.65
CA VAL A 232 10.68 9.22 5.71
C VAL A 232 11.42 10.54 5.58
N TYR A 233 10.99 11.43 4.68
CA TYR A 233 11.55 12.77 4.53
C TYR A 233 11.46 13.56 5.84
N GLY A 234 10.29 13.60 6.49
CA GLY A 234 10.12 14.26 7.78
C GLY A 234 11.01 13.69 8.88
N ALA A 235 11.18 12.37 8.91
CA ALA A 235 12.07 11.73 9.89
C ALA A 235 13.57 12.05 9.66
N ILE A 236 13.99 12.26 8.42
CA ILE A 236 15.37 12.69 8.09
C ILE A 236 15.59 14.13 8.54
N GLU A 237 14.67 15.06 8.24
CA GLU A 237 14.76 16.46 8.67
C GLU A 237 14.85 16.58 10.20
N GLU A 238 14.02 15.83 10.95
CA GLU A 238 14.07 15.83 12.43
C GLU A 238 15.42 15.35 12.99
N LEU A 239 16.10 14.43 12.30
CA LEU A 239 17.44 13.97 12.69
C LEU A 239 18.51 15.02 12.42
N GLU A 240 18.42 15.75 11.31
CA GLU A 240 19.36 16.81 10.94
C GLU A 240 19.26 18.04 11.88
N ASP A 241 18.06 18.40 12.30
CA ASP A 241 17.83 19.53 13.23
C ASP A 241 18.29 19.23 14.68
N THR A 242 18.62 17.99 15.00
CA THR A 242 19.02 17.56 16.36
C THR A 242 20.55 17.61 16.54
N TYR A 243 21.33 17.87 15.49
CA TYR A 243 22.79 17.96 15.50
C TYR A 243 23.29 19.36 15.13
#